data_8761cce4b32dc091fe06a359bfb3c571
#
_entry.id   8761cce4b32dc091fe06a359bfb3c571
#
_cell.length_a   1.000
_cell.length_b   1.000
_cell.length_c   1.000
_cell.angle_alpha   90.00
_cell.angle_beta   90.00
_cell.angle_gamma   90.00
#
_symmetry.space_group_name_H-M   'P 1'
#
loop_
_entity.id
_entity.type
_entity.pdbx_description
1 polymer ?
#
loop_
_entity_poly.entity_id
_entity_poly.type
_entity_poly.pdbx_seq_one_letter_code
_entity_poly.pdbx_strand_id
1 'polypeptide(L)'
;MNKIILSLLTASNLLKCVALTFAVSVLVACCGVVNTTGSKFFTEDGMCNEKLKTFVSLPPKNVKFYVEVSGSMNGFFRSNLSTKFKNDVWSVITDFVPSDGNVNVFGEQNKPAVAVPVNTFREGMNKGTFVSASSTDVPDMIARMLDDVDAKSSEVGVLISDMKYDPVGNSALKALLTQYSTDIRNIMMRHRDVVVCLIAATSEYIDKNGNEATPDSPYYYLVVGNRSNVVFMRNFIATLLNNNKTFVDEIEWGIDYLSPSITISDADYLTEIDANKSYGDFDDECNIVLNIDITNYPWTFENKDYIVKNLSIKSENGAEAVIDAKKITYDISFDDGKQLKRTAIAKVPVKIQNMYDESDVFEITLKCPEVQEPNMRFMRYLNSQDVNDVTTTFSMEGLLGGFYSSMERFKNVHPVHLLISTK
;
A
#
# COMPACT_ATOMS: atom_id res chain seq x y z
N MET A 1 -26.48 12.47 -54.22
CA MET A 1 -26.32 11.12 -53.63
C MET A 1 -25.82 11.12 -52.20
N ASN A 2 -25.18 12.18 -51.68
CA ASN A 2 -24.61 12.22 -50.33
C ASN A 2 -25.55 12.63 -49.16
N LYS A 3 -26.76 13.14 -49.43
CA LYS A 3 -27.71 13.51 -48.35
C LYS A 3 -28.56 12.34 -47.84
N ILE A 4 -28.77 11.30 -48.65
CA ILE A 4 -29.58 10.14 -48.27
C ILE A 4 -28.78 9.16 -47.39
N ILE A 5 -27.48 9.06 -47.57
CA ILE A 5 -26.61 8.18 -46.76
C ILE A 5 -26.44 8.73 -45.33
N LEU A 6 -26.44 10.06 -45.15
CA LEU A 6 -26.31 10.67 -43.81
C LEU A 6 -27.58 10.50 -42.97
N SER A 7 -28.75 10.48 -43.59
CA SER A 7 -30.04 10.27 -42.90
C SER A 7 -30.24 8.80 -42.45
N LEU A 8 -29.70 7.85 -43.19
CA LEU A 8 -29.76 6.42 -42.83
C LEU A 8 -28.83 6.07 -41.68
N LEU A 9 -27.65 6.74 -41.57
CA LEU A 9 -26.73 6.56 -40.45
C LEU A 9 -27.27 7.14 -39.13
N THR A 10 -27.98 8.25 -39.18
CA THR A 10 -28.63 8.86 -38.00
C THR A 10 -29.82 8.05 -37.50
N ALA A 11 -30.64 7.50 -38.42
CA ALA A 11 -31.77 6.64 -38.06
C ALA A 11 -31.31 5.31 -37.42
N SER A 12 -30.24 4.73 -37.92
CA SER A 12 -29.65 3.47 -37.34
C SER A 12 -29.10 3.69 -35.93
N ASN A 13 -28.47 4.83 -35.64
CA ASN A 13 -27.98 5.14 -34.33
C ASN A 13 -29.10 5.50 -33.33
N LEU A 14 -30.15 6.16 -33.80
CA LEU A 14 -31.33 6.44 -32.98
C LEU A 14 -32.06 5.14 -32.60
N LEU A 15 -32.18 4.20 -33.54
CA LEU A 15 -32.81 2.89 -33.28
C LEU A 15 -31.98 2.04 -32.30
N LYS A 16 -30.64 2.11 -32.33
CA LYS A 16 -29.77 1.45 -31.37
C LYS A 16 -29.87 2.08 -29.99
N CYS A 17 -29.93 3.40 -29.87
CA CYS A 17 -30.14 4.08 -28.60
C CYS A 17 -31.52 3.79 -28.00
N VAL A 18 -32.58 3.71 -28.82
CA VAL A 18 -33.93 3.35 -28.35
C VAL A 18 -34.01 1.87 -27.97
N ALA A 19 -33.31 0.96 -28.68
CA ALA A 19 -33.24 -0.46 -28.31
C ALA A 19 -32.41 -0.68 -27.04
N LEU A 20 -31.34 0.13 -26.82
CA LEU A 20 -30.56 0.07 -25.62
C LEU A 20 -31.34 0.60 -24.40
N THR A 21 -32.07 1.70 -24.56
CA THR A 21 -32.94 2.23 -23.50
C THR A 21 -34.12 1.32 -23.19
N PHE A 22 -34.66 0.60 -24.18
CA PHE A 22 -35.74 -0.38 -23.94
C PHE A 22 -35.18 -1.67 -23.27
N ALA A 23 -33.98 -2.11 -23.64
CA ALA A 23 -33.31 -3.26 -22.98
C ALA A 23 -32.96 -2.95 -21.52
N VAL A 24 -32.52 -1.71 -21.23
CA VAL A 24 -32.23 -1.28 -19.84
C VAL A 24 -33.56 -1.12 -19.06
N SER A 25 -34.63 -0.65 -19.66
CA SER A 25 -35.93 -0.53 -18.97
C SER A 25 -36.65 -1.86 -18.77
N VAL A 26 -36.40 -2.90 -19.60
CA VAL A 26 -36.98 -4.23 -19.43
C VAL A 26 -36.19 -5.03 -18.39
N LEU A 27 -34.88 -4.80 -18.23
CA LEU A 27 -34.09 -5.40 -17.16
C LEU A 27 -34.46 -4.87 -15.76
N VAL A 28 -34.96 -3.62 -15.67
CA VAL A 28 -35.43 -3.05 -14.39
C VAL A 28 -36.82 -3.57 -13.99
N ALA A 29 -37.59 -4.15 -14.91
CA ALA A 29 -38.97 -4.60 -14.65
C ALA A 29 -39.08 -6.03 -14.08
N CYS A 30 -37.98 -6.79 -13.99
CA CYS A 30 -37.96 -8.14 -13.41
C CYS A 30 -37.41 -8.17 -11.98
N CYS A 31 -36.95 -7.05 -11.42
CA CYS A 31 -36.56 -7.00 -10.02
C CYS A 31 -37.83 -6.99 -9.16
N GLY A 32 -38.04 -8.03 -8.38
CA GLY A 32 -39.06 -8.02 -7.33
C GLY A 32 -38.90 -6.76 -6.47
N VAL A 33 -40.00 -6.18 -6.03
CA VAL A 33 -39.98 -5.01 -5.14
C VAL A 33 -39.30 -5.44 -3.85
N VAL A 34 -38.08 -5.00 -3.65
CA VAL A 34 -37.33 -5.23 -2.40
C VAL A 34 -37.92 -4.31 -1.35
N ASN A 35 -38.43 -4.87 -0.29
CA ASN A 35 -38.95 -4.08 0.81
C ASN A 35 -37.79 -3.53 1.66
N THR A 36 -37.32 -2.32 1.29
CA THR A 36 -36.26 -1.58 2.01
C THR A 36 -36.85 -0.51 2.93
N THR A 37 -38.15 -0.61 3.27
CA THR A 37 -38.84 0.35 4.13
C THR A 37 -38.13 0.48 5.47
N GLY A 38 -37.47 1.61 5.66
CA GLY A 38 -36.77 1.93 6.90
C GLY A 38 -35.26 2.06 6.79
N SER A 39 -34.61 1.51 5.75
CA SER A 39 -33.15 1.71 5.61
C SER A 39 -32.81 3.10 5.06
N LYS A 40 -31.90 3.79 5.74
CA LYS A 40 -31.36 5.07 5.27
C LYS A 40 -30.33 4.94 4.14
N PHE A 41 -29.84 3.73 3.89
CA PHE A 41 -28.75 3.46 2.95
C PHE A 41 -29.24 3.06 1.57
N PHE A 42 -30.47 2.59 1.46
CA PHE A 42 -31.05 2.15 0.19
C PHE A 42 -32.41 2.82 -0.07
N THR A 43 -32.71 3.00 -1.34
CA THR A 43 -34.05 3.42 -1.79
C THR A 43 -35.03 2.25 -1.78
N GLU A 44 -36.33 2.53 -1.94
CA GLU A 44 -37.37 1.47 -1.99
C GLU A 44 -37.17 0.46 -3.12
N ASP A 45 -36.52 0.89 -4.21
CA ASP A 45 -36.14 0.04 -5.34
C ASP A 45 -34.76 -0.62 -5.15
N GLY A 46 -34.17 -0.50 -3.96
CA GLY A 46 -32.93 -1.16 -3.56
C GLY A 46 -31.66 -0.52 -4.11
N MET A 47 -31.69 0.70 -4.60
CA MET A 47 -30.50 1.42 -5.01
C MET A 47 -29.77 2.02 -3.82
N CYS A 48 -28.46 1.88 -3.78
CA CYS A 48 -27.64 2.46 -2.71
C CYS A 48 -27.63 4.00 -2.80
N ASN A 49 -27.98 4.65 -1.68
CA ASN A 49 -27.97 6.11 -1.54
C ASN A 49 -26.57 6.68 -1.32
N GLU A 50 -25.60 5.85 -0.95
CA GLU A 50 -24.26 6.28 -0.63
C GLU A 50 -23.33 6.16 -1.84
N LYS A 51 -22.54 7.21 -2.08
CA LYS A 51 -21.42 7.11 -2.99
C LYS A 51 -20.23 6.53 -2.22
N LEU A 52 -19.86 5.31 -2.52
CA LEU A 52 -18.65 4.70 -1.99
C LEU A 52 -17.44 5.59 -2.35
N LYS A 53 -16.70 6.00 -1.33
CA LYS A 53 -15.41 6.66 -1.49
C LYS A 53 -14.35 5.58 -1.54
N THR A 54 -14.07 5.06 -2.72
CA THR A 54 -13.00 4.10 -2.92
C THR A 54 -11.65 4.82 -2.97
N PHE A 55 -10.63 4.19 -2.41
CA PHE A 55 -9.26 4.67 -2.51
C PHE A 55 -8.66 4.23 -3.85
N VAL A 56 -8.03 5.18 -4.55
CA VAL A 56 -7.34 4.90 -5.81
C VAL A 56 -5.88 5.33 -5.66
N SER A 57 -4.96 4.38 -5.82
CA SER A 57 -3.53 4.68 -5.97
C SER A 57 -3.25 5.19 -7.38
N LEU A 58 -2.43 6.24 -7.48
CA LEU A 58 -2.07 6.87 -8.75
C LEU A 58 -0.56 6.95 -8.89
N PRO A 59 -0.02 6.74 -10.10
CA PRO A 59 1.41 6.91 -10.32
C PRO A 59 1.82 8.37 -10.06
N PRO A 60 2.98 8.60 -9.44
CA PRO A 60 3.52 9.93 -9.25
C PRO A 60 3.92 10.54 -10.61
N LYS A 61 3.90 11.87 -10.70
CA LYS A 61 4.40 12.59 -11.88
C LYS A 61 5.91 12.62 -11.93
N ASN A 62 6.54 12.63 -10.76
CA ASN A 62 7.99 12.65 -10.62
C ASN A 62 8.39 11.88 -9.37
N VAL A 63 9.47 11.10 -9.47
CA VAL A 63 10.07 10.37 -8.35
C VAL A 63 11.51 10.84 -8.17
N LYS A 64 11.82 11.36 -7.00
CA LYS A 64 13.17 11.78 -6.62
C LYS A 64 13.79 10.69 -5.75
N PHE A 65 14.79 10.01 -6.27
CA PHE A 65 15.54 9.03 -5.50
C PHE A 65 16.70 9.67 -4.77
N TYR A 66 16.85 9.27 -3.51
CA TYR A 66 17.96 9.63 -2.62
C TYR A 66 18.59 8.32 -2.15
N VAL A 67 19.88 8.17 -2.37
CA VAL A 67 20.60 6.96 -1.98
C VAL A 67 21.73 7.32 -1.03
N GLU A 68 21.73 6.71 0.13
CA GLU A 68 22.82 6.82 1.06
C GLU A 68 24.01 5.97 0.61
N VAL A 69 25.23 6.54 0.64
CA VAL A 69 26.48 5.85 0.31
C VAL A 69 27.52 6.02 1.42
N SER A 70 27.08 6.22 2.65
CA SER A 70 27.94 6.36 3.82
C SER A 70 28.62 5.08 4.26
N GLY A 71 29.40 5.15 5.34
CA GLY A 71 30.23 4.04 5.83
C GLY A 71 29.48 2.75 6.10
N SER A 72 28.30 2.81 6.70
CA SER A 72 27.48 1.62 6.99
C SER A 72 26.95 0.95 5.72
N MET A 73 26.72 1.71 4.65
CA MET A 73 26.29 1.21 3.34
C MET A 73 27.42 0.56 2.52
N ASN A 74 28.67 0.67 2.94
CA ASN A 74 29.83 0.22 2.16
C ASN A 74 29.74 -1.24 1.71
N GLY A 75 29.21 -2.13 2.55
CA GLY A 75 29.08 -3.54 2.22
C GLY A 75 28.11 -3.85 1.09
N PHE A 76 27.07 -3.02 0.92
CA PHE A 76 26.12 -3.16 -0.17
C PHE A 76 26.73 -2.72 -1.53
N PHE A 77 27.69 -1.79 -1.53
CA PHE A 77 28.29 -1.23 -2.73
C PHE A 77 29.68 -1.78 -3.09
N ARG A 78 30.41 -2.35 -2.13
CA ARG A 78 31.84 -2.64 -2.24
C ARG A 78 32.23 -3.62 -3.35
N SER A 79 31.41 -4.60 -3.60
CA SER A 79 31.73 -5.71 -4.50
C SER A 79 31.46 -5.37 -5.98
N ASN A 80 32.26 -5.91 -6.89
CA ASN A 80 31.95 -5.98 -8.32
C ASN A 80 30.89 -7.06 -8.61
N LEU A 81 30.49 -7.84 -7.60
CA LEU A 81 29.48 -8.88 -7.74
C LEU A 81 28.09 -8.26 -7.82
N SER A 82 27.22 -8.91 -8.54
CA SER A 82 25.78 -8.62 -8.48
C SER A 82 25.26 -9.10 -7.13
N THR A 83 24.60 -8.20 -6.40
CA THR A 83 23.92 -8.51 -5.14
C THR A 83 22.43 -8.21 -5.30
N LYS A 84 21.60 -8.77 -4.41
CA LYS A 84 20.15 -8.46 -4.41
C LYS A 84 19.91 -6.97 -4.26
N PHE A 85 20.61 -6.29 -3.34
CA PHE A 85 20.53 -4.84 -3.16
C PHE A 85 20.74 -4.08 -4.46
N LYS A 86 21.85 -4.35 -5.19
CA LYS A 86 22.16 -3.65 -6.44
C LYS A 86 21.10 -3.88 -7.51
N ASN A 87 20.61 -5.12 -7.62
CA ASN A 87 19.57 -5.47 -8.58
C ASN A 87 18.25 -4.79 -8.26
N ASP A 88 17.83 -4.82 -6.99
CA ASP A 88 16.57 -4.22 -6.52
C ASP A 88 16.60 -2.70 -6.69
N VAL A 89 17.65 -2.05 -6.20
CA VAL A 89 17.81 -0.58 -6.30
C VAL A 89 17.85 -0.14 -7.75
N TRP A 90 18.61 -0.85 -8.60
CA TRP A 90 18.69 -0.52 -10.01
C TRP A 90 17.35 -0.68 -10.71
N SER A 91 16.64 -1.78 -10.46
CA SER A 91 15.32 -2.03 -11.06
C SER A 91 14.31 -0.96 -10.66
N VAL A 92 14.25 -0.60 -9.37
CA VAL A 92 13.34 0.45 -8.90
C VAL A 92 13.66 1.80 -9.54
N ILE A 93 14.94 2.18 -9.60
CA ILE A 93 15.34 3.49 -10.15
C ILE A 93 15.02 3.57 -11.64
N THR A 94 15.33 2.55 -12.43
CA THR A 94 15.18 2.60 -13.89
C THR A 94 13.75 2.66 -14.39
N ASP A 95 12.80 2.26 -13.57
CA ASP A 95 11.39 2.34 -13.95
C ASP A 95 10.83 3.77 -13.83
N PHE A 96 11.49 4.65 -13.07
CA PHE A 96 11.02 6.01 -12.82
C PHE A 96 11.99 7.11 -13.26
N VAL A 97 13.29 6.82 -13.34
CA VAL A 97 14.30 7.81 -13.73
C VAL A 97 14.69 7.60 -15.19
N PRO A 98 14.46 8.58 -16.07
CA PRO A 98 14.89 8.49 -17.47
C PRO A 98 16.42 8.43 -17.58
N SER A 99 16.92 7.97 -18.74
CA SER A 99 18.36 7.74 -18.95
C SER A 99 19.23 8.99 -18.84
N ASP A 100 18.65 10.17 -18.98
CA ASP A 100 19.28 11.49 -18.81
C ASP A 100 18.96 12.12 -17.42
N GLY A 101 18.25 11.40 -16.55
CA GLY A 101 17.88 11.83 -15.21
C GLY A 101 19.01 11.67 -14.19
N ASN A 102 18.73 12.06 -12.96
CA ASN A 102 19.67 12.03 -11.86
C ASN A 102 19.14 11.24 -10.67
N VAL A 103 20.07 10.70 -9.89
CA VAL A 103 19.87 10.14 -8.55
C VAL A 103 20.58 11.04 -7.55
N ASN A 104 19.93 11.41 -6.46
CA ASN A 104 20.54 12.21 -5.41
C ASN A 104 21.31 11.29 -4.44
N VAL A 105 22.55 11.59 -4.15
CA VAL A 105 23.43 10.73 -3.34
C VAL A 105 23.83 11.46 -2.07
N PHE A 106 23.52 10.87 -0.90
CA PHE A 106 24.01 11.31 0.40
C PHE A 106 25.31 10.57 0.76
N GLY A 107 26.42 11.28 0.84
CA GLY A 107 27.72 10.70 1.15
C GLY A 107 28.35 11.20 2.45
N GLU A 108 27.92 12.34 2.98
CA GLU A 108 28.52 13.00 4.14
C GLU A 108 27.44 13.64 5.03
N GLN A 109 27.67 13.60 6.34
CA GLN A 109 26.82 14.24 7.34
C GLN A 109 26.73 15.76 7.14
N ASN A 110 25.55 16.34 7.35
CA ASN A 110 25.29 17.78 7.24
C ASN A 110 25.57 18.40 5.86
N LYS A 111 25.74 17.58 4.82
CA LYS A 111 25.84 18.04 3.45
C LYS A 111 24.58 17.72 2.65
N PRO A 112 24.22 18.57 1.68
CA PRO A 112 23.14 18.26 0.77
C PRO A 112 23.46 17.02 -0.08
N ALA A 113 22.43 16.34 -0.55
CA ALA A 113 22.60 15.30 -1.54
C ALA A 113 23.20 15.87 -2.84
N VAL A 114 24.03 15.08 -3.48
CA VAL A 114 24.65 15.44 -4.76
C VAL A 114 23.88 14.73 -5.87
N ALA A 115 23.38 15.50 -6.85
CA ALA A 115 22.75 14.93 -8.03
C ALA A 115 23.78 14.25 -8.92
N VAL A 116 23.64 12.97 -9.14
CA VAL A 116 24.53 12.12 -9.96
C VAL A 116 23.75 11.61 -11.16
N PRO A 117 24.22 11.75 -12.40
CA PRO A 117 23.57 11.16 -13.56
C PRO A 117 23.34 9.66 -13.38
N VAL A 118 22.16 9.19 -13.75
CA VAL A 118 21.73 7.79 -13.50
C VAL A 118 22.73 6.76 -14.03
N ASN A 119 23.35 7.01 -15.19
CA ASN A 119 24.37 6.13 -15.76
C ASN A 119 25.66 6.12 -14.93
N THR A 120 26.09 7.29 -14.41
CA THR A 120 27.24 7.39 -13.50
C THR A 120 26.96 6.68 -12.18
N PHE A 121 25.74 6.80 -11.65
CA PHE A 121 25.29 6.07 -10.46
C PHE A 121 25.36 4.56 -10.68
N ARG A 122 24.86 4.06 -11.82
CA ARG A 122 24.94 2.65 -12.20
C ARG A 122 26.37 2.14 -12.25
N GLU A 123 27.26 2.91 -12.89
CA GLU A 123 28.68 2.54 -12.95
C GLU A 123 29.30 2.46 -11.55
N GLY A 124 29.01 3.44 -10.70
CA GLY A 124 29.47 3.46 -9.31
C GLY A 124 29.04 2.24 -8.52
N MET A 125 27.76 1.87 -8.63
CA MET A 125 27.23 0.65 -8.03
C MET A 125 27.93 -0.62 -8.54
N ASN A 126 28.07 -0.76 -9.86
CA ASN A 126 28.63 -1.96 -10.47
C ASN A 126 30.10 -2.14 -10.14
N LYS A 127 30.86 -1.04 -10.13
CA LYS A 127 32.31 -1.05 -9.80
C LYS A 127 32.59 -1.03 -8.32
N GLY A 128 31.58 -0.83 -7.45
CA GLY A 128 31.77 -0.70 -6.01
C GLY A 128 32.55 0.57 -5.64
N THR A 129 32.38 1.67 -6.38
CA THR A 129 33.16 2.90 -6.15
C THR A 129 32.50 3.87 -5.17
N PHE A 130 31.28 3.60 -4.71
CA PHE A 130 30.60 4.39 -3.68
C PHE A 130 31.02 4.01 -2.25
N VAL A 131 32.27 3.62 -2.05
CA VAL A 131 32.79 3.32 -0.71
C VAL A 131 33.17 4.63 -0.02
N SER A 132 32.49 4.96 1.07
CA SER A 132 32.77 6.12 1.90
C SER A 132 33.07 5.71 3.33
N ALA A 133 33.97 6.43 3.98
CA ALA A 133 34.21 6.31 5.43
C ALA A 133 33.38 7.35 6.23
N SER A 134 32.65 8.22 5.56
CA SER A 134 31.83 9.25 6.17
C SER A 134 30.58 8.61 6.80
N SER A 135 30.09 9.24 7.87
CA SER A 135 28.78 8.95 8.43
C SER A 135 27.71 9.88 7.84
N THR A 136 26.47 9.51 7.97
CA THR A 136 25.30 10.32 7.66
C THR A 136 24.42 10.49 8.90
N ASP A 137 23.46 11.39 8.80
CA ASP A 137 22.49 11.67 9.85
C ASP A 137 21.09 11.43 9.27
N VAL A 138 20.41 10.37 9.73
CA VAL A 138 19.12 9.98 9.20
C VAL A 138 18.06 11.09 9.31
N PRO A 139 17.90 11.81 10.44
CA PRO A 139 17.05 12.99 10.52
C PRO A 139 17.39 14.07 9.47
N ASP A 140 18.66 14.40 9.26
CA ASP A 140 19.06 15.40 8.27
C ASP A 140 18.72 14.96 6.84
N MET A 141 18.98 13.69 6.49
CA MET A 141 18.62 13.14 5.17
C MET A 141 17.11 13.20 4.92
N ILE A 142 16.30 12.81 5.91
CA ILE A 142 14.83 12.87 5.81
C ILE A 142 14.35 14.31 5.68
N ALA A 143 14.88 15.24 6.49
CA ALA A 143 14.51 16.64 6.42
C ALA A 143 14.79 17.23 5.04
N ARG A 144 15.99 17.01 4.50
CA ARG A 144 16.38 17.52 3.17
C ARG A 144 15.56 16.92 2.04
N MET A 145 15.25 15.62 2.10
CA MET A 145 14.35 14.98 1.14
C MET A 145 12.96 15.62 1.19
N LEU A 146 12.40 15.82 2.39
CA LEU A 146 11.08 16.42 2.56
C LEU A 146 11.02 17.87 2.14
N ASP A 147 12.10 18.64 2.36
CA ASP A 147 12.19 20.04 1.90
C ASP A 147 12.25 20.16 0.36
N ASP A 148 12.72 19.12 -0.33
CA ASP A 148 12.85 19.10 -1.81
C ASP A 148 11.62 18.48 -2.51
N VAL A 149 10.77 17.74 -1.82
CA VAL A 149 9.61 17.03 -2.39
C VAL A 149 8.34 17.88 -2.32
N ASP A 150 7.75 18.19 -3.47
CA ASP A 150 6.43 18.82 -3.54
C ASP A 150 5.32 17.77 -3.68
N ALA A 151 4.83 17.29 -2.54
CA ALA A 151 3.75 16.31 -2.49
C ALA A 151 2.45 16.79 -3.16
N LYS A 152 2.21 18.12 -3.21
CA LYS A 152 0.99 18.70 -3.85
C LYS A 152 1.05 18.61 -5.37
N SER A 153 2.25 18.63 -5.94
CA SER A 153 2.46 18.44 -7.37
C SER A 153 2.54 16.99 -7.83
N SER A 154 2.24 16.04 -6.95
CA SER A 154 2.39 14.59 -7.17
C SER A 154 3.85 14.14 -7.33
N GLU A 155 4.76 14.77 -6.61
CA GLU A 155 6.13 14.27 -6.44
C GLU A 155 6.21 13.29 -5.28
N VAL A 156 7.13 12.34 -5.40
CA VAL A 156 7.47 11.36 -4.37
C VAL A 156 8.97 11.36 -4.14
N GLY A 157 9.38 11.38 -2.88
CA GLY A 157 10.75 11.11 -2.45
C GLY A 157 10.91 9.65 -2.03
N VAL A 158 12.01 9.03 -2.44
CA VAL A 158 12.38 7.68 -2.04
C VAL A 158 13.80 7.69 -1.52
N LEU A 159 13.97 7.55 -0.21
CA LEU A 159 15.29 7.42 0.42
C LEU A 159 15.63 5.93 0.59
N ILE A 160 16.78 5.52 0.06
CA ILE A 160 17.33 4.17 0.15
C ILE A 160 18.53 4.19 1.08
N SER A 161 18.46 3.46 2.19
CA SER A 161 19.44 3.50 3.29
C SER A 161 19.32 2.25 4.16
N ASP A 162 20.34 1.92 4.95
CA ASP A 162 20.23 0.97 6.04
C ASP A 162 19.61 1.58 7.32
N MET A 163 19.31 2.89 7.27
CA MET A 163 18.67 3.67 8.35
C MET A 163 19.41 3.61 9.69
N LYS A 164 20.70 3.27 9.72
CA LYS A 164 21.50 3.29 10.93
C LYS A 164 21.76 4.71 11.38
N TYR A 165 21.39 5.00 12.62
CA TYR A 165 21.65 6.31 13.21
C TYR A 165 22.92 6.28 14.06
N ASP A 166 24.04 6.64 13.45
CA ASP A 166 25.36 6.75 14.11
C ASP A 166 25.96 8.15 13.90
N PRO A 167 25.45 9.17 14.60
CA PRO A 167 25.96 10.53 14.47
C PRO A 167 27.38 10.63 15.02
N VAL A 168 28.22 11.40 14.32
CA VAL A 168 29.64 11.60 14.69
C VAL A 168 29.76 12.30 16.05
N GLY A 169 30.51 11.68 16.98
CA GLY A 169 30.82 12.23 18.28
C GLY A 169 30.37 11.36 19.45
N ASN A 170 31.09 10.30 19.72
CA ASN A 170 30.75 9.25 20.71
C ASN A 170 30.40 9.70 22.13
N SER A 171 30.85 10.86 22.58
CA SER A 171 30.55 11.34 23.95
C SER A 171 29.09 11.76 24.17
N ALA A 172 28.35 12.01 23.10
CA ALA A 172 26.95 12.45 23.13
C ALA A 172 25.97 11.39 22.60
N LEU A 173 26.42 10.22 22.17
CA LEU A 173 25.60 9.22 21.47
C LEU A 173 24.29 8.90 22.22
N LYS A 174 24.38 8.63 23.53
CA LYS A 174 23.19 8.31 24.35
C LYS A 174 22.16 9.45 24.37
N ALA A 175 22.63 10.69 24.43
CA ALA A 175 21.75 11.86 24.39
C ALA A 175 21.12 12.03 23.00
N LEU A 176 21.88 11.85 21.94
CA LEU A 176 21.40 11.91 20.56
C LEU A 176 20.37 10.82 20.26
N LEU A 177 20.61 9.59 20.72
CA LEU A 177 19.63 8.51 20.60
C LEU A 177 18.32 8.83 21.32
N THR A 178 18.39 9.50 22.47
CA THR A 178 17.19 9.94 23.19
C THR A 178 16.44 11.02 22.43
N GLN A 179 17.13 11.86 21.65
CA GLN A 179 16.54 12.94 20.86
C GLN A 179 16.03 12.47 19.50
N TYR A 180 16.54 11.36 18.97
CA TYR A 180 16.27 10.89 17.62
C TYR A 180 14.77 10.84 17.27
N SER A 181 13.96 10.22 18.15
CA SER A 181 12.51 10.17 17.95
C SER A 181 11.87 11.57 17.94
N THR A 182 12.39 12.48 18.77
CA THR A 182 11.92 13.88 18.84
C THR A 182 12.29 14.65 17.58
N ASP A 183 13.48 14.43 17.04
CA ASP A 183 13.95 15.09 15.82
C ASP A 183 13.12 14.66 14.60
N ILE A 184 12.88 13.35 14.44
CA ILE A 184 11.97 12.83 13.40
C ILE A 184 10.56 13.40 13.57
N ARG A 185 10.02 13.38 14.79
CA ARG A 185 8.72 13.98 15.07
C ARG A 185 8.66 15.45 14.66
N ASN A 186 9.67 16.24 15.01
CA ASN A 186 9.70 17.67 14.70
C ASN A 186 9.83 17.94 13.18
N ILE A 187 10.55 17.08 12.47
CA ILE A 187 10.65 17.13 11.00
C ILE A 187 9.26 16.87 10.41
N MET A 188 8.60 15.80 10.78
CA MET A 188 7.27 15.44 10.27
C MET A 188 6.19 16.48 10.61
N MET A 189 6.27 17.11 11.78
CA MET A 189 5.33 18.17 12.16
C MET A 189 5.42 19.42 11.27
N ARG A 190 6.52 19.64 10.56
CA ARG A 190 6.67 20.69 9.56
C ARG A 190 6.10 20.32 8.20
N HIS A 191 6.01 19.01 7.90
CA HIS A 191 5.58 18.44 6.62
C HIS A 191 4.29 17.63 6.77
N ARG A 192 3.22 18.28 7.28
CA ARG A 192 1.93 17.59 7.58
C ARG A 192 1.15 17.11 6.35
N ASP A 193 1.54 17.55 5.17
CA ASP A 193 0.87 17.24 3.90
C ASP A 193 1.34 15.90 3.31
N VAL A 194 2.38 15.30 3.87
CA VAL A 194 2.93 14.05 3.38
C VAL A 194 2.49 12.86 4.22
N VAL A 195 2.44 11.72 3.59
CA VAL A 195 2.35 10.41 4.24
C VAL A 195 3.65 9.66 4.01
N VAL A 196 3.90 8.66 4.82
CA VAL A 196 5.17 7.92 4.85
C VAL A 196 4.91 6.43 4.75
N CYS A 197 5.73 5.74 3.98
CA CYS A 197 5.81 4.28 3.98
C CYS A 197 7.29 3.87 4.09
N LEU A 198 7.59 2.97 5.02
CA LEU A 198 8.90 2.34 5.18
C LEU A 198 8.79 0.89 4.71
N ILE A 199 9.56 0.53 3.69
CA ILE A 199 9.60 -0.82 3.13
C ILE A 199 10.96 -1.43 3.48
N ALA A 200 10.95 -2.57 4.15
CA ALA A 200 12.15 -3.29 4.55
C ALA A 200 12.48 -4.41 3.58
N ALA A 201 13.75 -4.53 3.24
CA ALA A 201 14.29 -5.59 2.41
C ALA A 201 15.62 -6.11 2.96
N THR A 202 16.10 -7.23 2.43
CA THR A 202 17.40 -7.80 2.81
C THR A 202 18.27 -8.16 1.61
N SER A 203 19.56 -8.06 1.80
CA SER A 203 20.57 -8.44 0.81
C SER A 203 21.86 -8.92 1.46
N GLU A 204 22.70 -9.50 0.64
CA GLU A 204 24.08 -9.81 1.01
C GLU A 204 24.84 -8.53 1.40
N TYR A 205 25.63 -8.61 2.47
CA TYR A 205 26.56 -7.57 2.89
C TYR A 205 27.99 -8.07 2.77
N ILE A 206 28.82 -7.36 2.01
CA ILE A 206 30.21 -7.75 1.72
C ILE A 206 31.17 -6.99 2.65
N ASP A 207 31.97 -7.72 3.40
CA ASP A 207 32.95 -7.16 4.34
C ASP A 207 34.12 -6.46 3.63
N LYS A 208 35.01 -5.85 4.42
CA LYS A 208 36.19 -5.15 3.89
C LYS A 208 37.18 -6.06 3.16
N ASN A 209 37.10 -7.37 3.38
CA ASN A 209 37.98 -8.36 2.76
C ASN A 209 37.35 -8.97 1.47
N GLY A 210 36.14 -8.56 1.12
CA GLY A 210 35.41 -9.07 -0.03
C GLY A 210 34.63 -10.35 0.23
N ASN A 211 34.48 -10.77 1.49
CA ASN A 211 33.68 -11.92 1.88
C ASN A 211 32.26 -11.49 2.22
N GLU A 212 31.30 -12.40 2.00
CA GLU A 212 29.94 -12.23 2.47
C GLU A 212 29.90 -12.34 4.00
N ALA A 213 29.63 -11.23 4.69
CA ALA A 213 29.49 -11.20 6.14
C ALA A 213 28.13 -11.75 6.59
N THR A 214 27.08 -11.50 5.81
CA THR A 214 25.72 -12.03 6.00
C THR A 214 24.96 -12.02 4.68
N PRO A 215 24.08 -13.01 4.43
CA PRO A 215 23.20 -13.02 3.27
C PRO A 215 21.95 -12.12 3.42
N ASP A 216 21.65 -11.64 4.63
CA ASP A 216 20.38 -11.02 5.00
C ASP A 216 20.57 -9.72 5.79
N SER A 217 21.45 -8.82 5.32
CA SER A 217 21.57 -7.48 5.89
C SER A 217 20.36 -6.63 5.54
N PRO A 218 19.70 -5.93 6.49
CA PRO A 218 18.53 -5.12 6.22
C PRO A 218 18.90 -3.80 5.53
N TYR A 219 18.05 -3.38 4.60
CA TYR A 219 18.02 -2.05 4.02
C TYR A 219 16.58 -1.63 3.75
N TYR A 220 16.35 -0.35 3.54
CA TYR A 220 15.01 0.21 3.53
C TYR A 220 14.80 1.19 2.39
N TYR A 221 13.56 1.26 1.93
CA TYR A 221 13.02 2.31 1.10
C TYR A 221 12.06 3.15 1.95
N LEU A 222 12.40 4.39 2.26
CA LEU A 222 11.49 5.34 2.88
C LEU A 222 10.83 6.17 1.79
N VAL A 223 9.55 5.96 1.59
CA VAL A 223 8.75 6.61 0.56
C VAL A 223 7.92 7.72 1.19
N VAL A 224 8.00 8.93 0.67
CA VAL A 224 7.26 10.11 1.16
C VAL A 224 6.57 10.85 0.03
N GLY A 225 5.37 11.36 0.26
CA GLY A 225 4.60 12.10 -0.73
C GLY A 225 3.13 12.21 -0.37
N ASN A 226 2.26 12.44 -1.35
CA ASN A 226 0.83 12.34 -1.11
C ASN A 226 0.37 10.88 -1.05
N ARG A 227 -0.77 10.65 -0.40
CA ARG A 227 -1.35 9.34 -0.14
C ARG A 227 -1.44 8.42 -1.36
N SER A 228 -2.03 8.91 -2.47
CA SER A 228 -2.23 8.10 -3.67
C SER A 228 -0.92 7.63 -4.30
N ASN A 229 0.07 8.52 -4.34
CA ASN A 229 1.36 8.24 -4.95
C ASN A 229 2.24 7.35 -4.06
N VAL A 230 2.20 7.56 -2.73
CA VAL A 230 2.95 6.70 -1.79
C VAL A 230 2.44 5.27 -1.82
N VAL A 231 1.11 5.06 -1.82
CA VAL A 231 0.54 3.71 -1.94
C VAL A 231 0.88 3.07 -3.28
N PHE A 232 0.88 3.83 -4.37
CA PHE A 232 1.35 3.34 -5.68
C PHE A 232 2.81 2.87 -5.61
N MET A 233 3.71 3.72 -5.10
CA MET A 233 5.13 3.40 -4.98
C MET A 233 5.38 2.23 -4.03
N ARG A 234 4.66 2.17 -2.91
CA ARG A 234 4.69 1.03 -2.00
C ARG A 234 4.35 -0.28 -2.72
N ASN A 235 3.21 -0.32 -3.42
CA ASN A 235 2.78 -1.51 -4.15
C ASN A 235 3.82 -1.92 -5.20
N PHE A 236 4.38 -0.96 -5.93
CA PHE A 236 5.40 -1.21 -6.94
C PHE A 236 6.68 -1.81 -6.31
N ILE A 237 7.26 -1.11 -5.32
CA ILE A 237 8.52 -1.53 -4.69
C ILE A 237 8.34 -2.88 -3.97
N ALA A 238 7.29 -3.03 -3.16
CA ALA A 238 7.05 -4.27 -2.43
C ALA A 238 6.81 -5.46 -3.37
N THR A 239 6.12 -5.25 -4.50
CA THR A 239 5.92 -6.29 -5.52
C THR A 239 7.26 -6.73 -6.13
N LEU A 240 8.11 -5.78 -6.52
CA LEU A 240 9.42 -6.06 -7.08
C LEU A 240 10.28 -6.85 -6.07
N LEU A 241 10.35 -6.38 -4.83
CA LEU A 241 11.13 -7.02 -3.77
C LEU A 241 10.59 -8.43 -3.42
N ASN A 242 9.27 -8.61 -3.46
CA ASN A 242 8.67 -9.92 -3.23
C ASN A 242 9.00 -10.90 -4.35
N ASN A 243 8.96 -10.47 -5.61
CA ASN A 243 9.37 -11.27 -6.75
C ASN A 243 10.85 -11.68 -6.66
N ASN A 244 11.70 -10.79 -6.17
CA ASN A 244 13.13 -11.03 -5.95
C ASN A 244 13.43 -11.78 -4.63
N LYS A 245 12.39 -12.05 -3.81
CA LYS A 245 12.50 -12.72 -2.49
C LYS A 245 13.36 -11.93 -1.48
N THR A 246 13.38 -10.63 -1.60
CA THR A 246 14.08 -9.71 -0.70
C THR A 246 13.15 -8.98 0.25
N PHE A 247 11.86 -8.92 -0.04
CA PHE A 247 10.84 -8.26 0.77
C PHE A 247 10.76 -8.86 2.19
N VAL A 248 10.73 -7.97 3.18
CA VAL A 248 10.57 -8.34 4.61
C VAL A 248 9.20 -7.93 5.12
N ASP A 249 8.91 -6.62 5.07
CA ASP A 249 7.69 -6.00 5.58
C ASP A 249 7.56 -4.57 5.08
N GLU A 250 6.41 -3.96 5.34
CA GLU A 250 6.19 -2.54 5.15
C GLU A 250 5.39 -1.95 6.31
N ILE A 251 5.63 -0.68 6.63
CA ILE A 251 4.92 0.05 7.67
C ILE A 251 4.57 1.44 7.12
N GLU A 252 3.34 1.88 7.39
CA GLU A 252 2.81 3.13 6.86
C GLU A 252 2.32 4.06 7.95
N TRP A 253 2.42 5.36 7.68
CA TRP A 253 1.92 6.41 8.55
C TRP A 253 1.20 7.50 7.76
N GLY A 254 0.10 8.01 8.33
CA GLY A 254 -0.68 9.10 7.76
C GLY A 254 -1.61 8.71 6.61
N ILE A 255 -1.70 7.43 6.27
CA ILE A 255 -2.58 6.94 5.21
C ILE A 255 -3.97 6.63 5.80
N ASP A 256 -4.99 7.29 5.26
CA ASP A 256 -6.38 7.00 5.56
C ASP A 256 -6.95 6.16 4.40
N TYR A 257 -7.23 4.89 4.71
CA TYR A 257 -7.82 3.96 3.75
C TYR A 257 -9.33 4.12 3.76
N LEU A 258 -9.85 4.51 2.60
CA LEU A 258 -11.29 4.59 2.36
C LEU A 258 -11.91 3.19 2.28
N SER A 259 -13.21 3.11 2.10
CA SER A 259 -13.92 1.83 1.96
C SER A 259 -13.27 0.93 0.91
N PRO A 260 -13.05 -0.35 1.19
CA PRO A 260 -12.65 -1.30 0.16
C PRO A 260 -13.78 -1.49 -0.85
N SER A 261 -13.46 -1.86 -2.07
CA SER A 261 -14.46 -2.41 -2.98
C SER A 261 -14.83 -3.81 -2.49
N ILE A 262 -16.12 -4.07 -2.32
CA ILE A 262 -16.65 -5.36 -1.87
C ILE A 262 -17.66 -5.84 -2.91
N THR A 263 -17.46 -7.05 -3.40
CA THR A 263 -18.42 -7.75 -4.26
C THR A 263 -18.75 -9.10 -3.64
N ILE A 264 -19.85 -9.71 -4.04
CA ILE A 264 -20.24 -11.04 -3.60
C ILE A 264 -20.06 -12.02 -4.75
N SER A 265 -19.52 -13.21 -4.46
CA SER A 265 -19.47 -14.34 -5.37
C SER A 265 -19.79 -15.64 -4.64
N ASP A 266 -19.99 -16.70 -5.41
CA ASP A 266 -20.21 -18.07 -4.90
C ASP A 266 -21.25 -18.12 -3.78
N ALA A 267 -22.39 -17.48 -4.00
CA ALA A 267 -23.48 -17.48 -3.05
C ALA A 267 -24.47 -18.59 -3.41
N ASP A 268 -24.82 -19.37 -2.40
CA ASP A 268 -25.89 -20.35 -2.51
C ASP A 268 -27.21 -19.62 -2.82
N TYR A 269 -27.87 -20.03 -3.90
CA TYR A 269 -29.20 -19.53 -4.27
C TYR A 269 -29.29 -18.02 -4.67
N LEU A 270 -28.17 -17.28 -4.71
CA LEU A 270 -28.20 -15.90 -5.20
C LEU A 270 -28.36 -15.87 -6.71
N THR A 271 -29.37 -15.17 -7.19
CA THR A 271 -29.70 -15.09 -8.61
C THR A 271 -29.22 -13.80 -9.25
N GLU A 272 -28.99 -12.76 -8.47
CA GLU A 272 -28.54 -11.46 -8.94
C GLU A 272 -27.60 -10.82 -7.92
N ILE A 273 -26.44 -10.36 -8.38
CA ILE A 273 -25.40 -9.76 -7.55
C ILE A 273 -25.05 -8.41 -8.14
N ASP A 274 -25.24 -7.36 -7.35
CA ASP A 274 -24.68 -6.02 -7.62
C ASP A 274 -23.67 -5.69 -6.51
N ALA A 275 -22.80 -4.74 -6.75
CA ALA A 275 -21.80 -4.30 -5.78
C ALA A 275 -22.36 -3.95 -4.39
N ASN A 276 -23.66 -3.58 -4.32
CA ASN A 276 -24.33 -3.20 -3.09
C ASN A 276 -25.62 -3.96 -2.84
N LYS A 277 -25.93 -4.97 -3.64
CA LYS A 277 -27.25 -5.61 -3.62
C LYS A 277 -27.13 -7.05 -4.08
N SER A 278 -27.73 -7.96 -3.35
CA SER A 278 -27.76 -9.38 -3.67
C SER A 278 -29.13 -9.96 -3.38
N TYR A 279 -29.58 -10.84 -4.24
CA TYR A 279 -30.86 -11.51 -4.11
C TYR A 279 -30.68 -13.01 -4.09
N GLY A 280 -31.42 -13.68 -3.27
CA GLY A 280 -31.37 -15.13 -3.16
C GLY A 280 -32.73 -15.68 -2.78
N ASP A 281 -32.91 -16.96 -3.08
CA ASP A 281 -34.05 -17.77 -2.60
C ASP A 281 -33.48 -18.68 -1.52
N PHE A 282 -33.54 -18.22 -0.28
CA PHE A 282 -33.07 -18.97 0.89
C PHE A 282 -34.03 -18.75 2.05
N ASP A 283 -34.22 -19.78 2.86
CA ASP A 283 -35.12 -19.74 4.01
C ASP A 283 -34.52 -18.96 5.18
N ASP A 284 -33.80 -19.67 6.08
CA ASP A 284 -33.26 -19.09 7.31
C ASP A 284 -31.74 -18.79 7.23
N GLU A 285 -31.06 -19.34 6.24
CA GLU A 285 -29.59 -19.19 6.12
C GLU A 285 -29.11 -19.22 4.67
N CYS A 286 -28.06 -18.45 4.38
CA CYS A 286 -27.32 -18.56 3.14
C CYS A 286 -25.82 -18.45 3.35
N ASN A 287 -25.06 -19.03 2.41
CA ASN A 287 -23.61 -18.87 2.36
C ASN A 287 -23.24 -17.93 1.22
N ILE A 288 -22.43 -16.94 1.53
CA ILE A 288 -21.90 -15.99 0.55
C ILE A 288 -20.38 -15.92 0.66
N VAL A 289 -19.72 -15.46 -0.39
CA VAL A 289 -18.30 -15.12 -0.35
C VAL A 289 -18.16 -13.64 -0.64
N LEU A 290 -17.66 -12.89 0.35
CA LEU A 290 -17.27 -11.49 0.16
C LEU A 290 -15.91 -11.44 -0.50
N ASN A 291 -15.83 -10.82 -1.67
CA ASN A 291 -14.57 -10.48 -2.33
C ASN A 291 -14.21 -9.04 -1.95
N ILE A 292 -13.23 -8.90 -1.07
CA ILE A 292 -12.79 -7.60 -0.55
C ILE A 292 -11.51 -7.22 -1.26
N ASP A 293 -11.53 -6.11 -2.02
CA ASP A 293 -10.34 -5.59 -2.68
C ASP A 293 -9.40 -4.94 -1.66
N ILE A 294 -8.31 -5.63 -1.35
CA ILE A 294 -7.26 -5.16 -0.45
C ILE A 294 -5.99 -4.72 -1.20
N THR A 295 -6.05 -4.53 -2.51
CA THR A 295 -4.91 -4.16 -3.36
C THR A 295 -4.15 -2.95 -2.84
N ASN A 296 -4.87 -1.95 -2.34
CA ASN A 296 -4.29 -0.71 -1.82
C ASN A 296 -4.12 -0.69 -0.30
N TYR A 297 -4.47 -1.78 0.38
CA TYR A 297 -4.29 -1.91 1.82
C TYR A 297 -2.89 -2.45 2.16
N PRO A 298 -2.42 -2.27 3.41
CA PRO A 298 -1.17 -2.88 3.88
C PRO A 298 -1.14 -4.39 3.67
N TRP A 299 0.04 -4.94 3.39
CA TRP A 299 0.21 -6.38 3.14
C TRP A 299 -0.13 -7.26 4.34
N THR A 300 -0.19 -6.69 5.54
CA THR A 300 -0.71 -7.37 6.73
C THR A 300 -2.14 -7.89 6.56
N PHE A 301 -2.94 -7.28 5.67
CA PHE A 301 -4.28 -7.76 5.33
C PHE A 301 -4.30 -9.07 4.53
N GLU A 302 -3.16 -9.56 4.05
CA GLU A 302 -3.03 -10.90 3.48
C GLU A 302 -2.96 -12.00 4.56
N ASN A 303 -3.06 -11.64 5.83
CA ASN A 303 -3.13 -12.58 6.94
C ASN A 303 -4.59 -12.81 7.37
N LYS A 304 -5.02 -14.10 7.41
CA LYS A 304 -6.39 -14.48 7.78
C LYS A 304 -6.80 -13.98 9.16
N ASP A 305 -5.91 -14.15 10.15
CA ASP A 305 -6.19 -13.74 11.53
C ASP A 305 -6.36 -12.21 11.61
N TYR A 306 -5.64 -11.49 10.78
CA TYR A 306 -5.74 -10.04 10.70
C TYR A 306 -7.07 -9.59 10.09
N ILE A 307 -7.50 -10.22 8.99
CA ILE A 307 -8.83 -9.97 8.40
C ILE A 307 -9.92 -10.26 9.42
N VAL A 308 -9.91 -11.44 10.03
CA VAL A 308 -10.95 -11.83 11.01
C VAL A 308 -11.03 -10.86 12.19
N LYS A 309 -9.88 -10.40 12.69
CA LYS A 309 -9.82 -9.45 13.80
C LYS A 309 -10.38 -8.06 13.45
N ASN A 310 -10.24 -7.65 12.20
CA ASN A 310 -10.52 -6.27 11.77
C ASN A 310 -11.78 -6.13 10.88
N LEU A 311 -12.34 -7.23 10.39
CA LEU A 311 -13.58 -7.25 9.64
C LEU A 311 -14.78 -7.34 10.59
N SER A 312 -15.71 -6.42 10.46
CA SER A 312 -16.98 -6.42 11.19
C SER A 312 -18.13 -6.42 10.20
N ILE A 313 -19.10 -7.30 10.41
CA ILE A 313 -20.33 -7.39 9.63
C ILE A 313 -21.49 -7.27 10.61
N LYS A 314 -22.36 -6.29 10.42
CA LYS A 314 -23.50 -6.03 11.29
C LYS A 314 -24.76 -5.90 10.46
N SER A 315 -25.81 -6.60 10.85
CA SER A 315 -27.16 -6.49 10.29
C SER A 315 -27.91 -5.32 10.93
N GLU A 316 -28.79 -4.66 10.16
CA GLU A 316 -29.74 -3.67 10.68
C GLU A 316 -30.95 -4.35 11.36
N ASN A 317 -31.41 -5.50 10.84
CA ASN A 317 -32.65 -6.14 11.29
C ASN A 317 -32.43 -7.38 12.20
N GLY A 318 -31.17 -7.64 12.59
CA GLY A 318 -30.84 -8.65 13.58
C GLY A 318 -30.41 -10.01 13.02
N ALA A 319 -30.23 -10.14 11.71
CA ALA A 319 -29.59 -11.32 11.14
C ALA A 319 -28.15 -11.48 11.65
N GLU A 320 -27.67 -12.70 11.70
CA GLU A 320 -26.32 -13.03 12.14
C GLU A 320 -25.42 -13.30 10.94
N ALA A 321 -24.22 -12.71 10.93
CA ALA A 321 -23.20 -12.98 9.93
C ALA A 321 -21.98 -13.64 10.59
N VAL A 322 -21.71 -14.90 10.22
CA VAL A 322 -20.62 -15.70 10.79
C VAL A 322 -19.52 -15.91 9.74
N ILE A 323 -18.32 -15.43 10.03
CA ILE A 323 -17.16 -15.58 9.15
C ILE A 323 -16.54 -16.98 9.34
N ASP A 324 -16.40 -17.74 8.24
CA ASP A 324 -15.62 -18.98 8.25
C ASP A 324 -14.13 -18.68 8.04
N ALA A 325 -13.45 -18.36 9.14
CA ALA A 325 -12.04 -18.00 9.15
C ALA A 325 -11.12 -19.05 8.51
N LYS A 326 -11.50 -20.35 8.57
CA LYS A 326 -10.68 -21.44 8.03
C LYS A 326 -10.68 -21.46 6.51
N LYS A 327 -11.76 -20.99 5.90
CA LYS A 327 -11.94 -20.98 4.45
C LYS A 327 -11.55 -19.66 3.77
N ILE A 328 -11.08 -18.66 4.52
CA ILE A 328 -10.56 -17.44 3.91
C ILE A 328 -9.39 -17.78 2.97
N THR A 329 -9.46 -17.29 1.75
CA THR A 329 -8.43 -17.42 0.73
C THR A 329 -8.09 -16.04 0.13
N TYR A 330 -6.98 -15.97 -0.57
CA TYR A 330 -6.54 -14.77 -1.25
C TYR A 330 -6.32 -15.06 -2.72
N ASP A 331 -6.81 -14.17 -3.56
CA ASP A 331 -6.51 -14.16 -4.99
C ASP A 331 -5.54 -13.00 -5.23
N ILE A 332 -4.26 -13.35 -5.36
CA ILE A 332 -3.17 -12.40 -5.54
C ILE A 332 -2.57 -12.64 -6.90
N SER A 333 -2.57 -11.61 -7.71
CA SER A 333 -1.95 -11.62 -9.03
C SER A 333 -0.99 -10.46 -9.20
N PHE A 334 0.07 -10.71 -9.97
CA PHE A 334 1.05 -9.71 -10.36
C PHE A 334 1.05 -9.63 -11.88
N ASP A 335 0.82 -8.45 -12.40
CA ASP A 335 0.97 -8.17 -13.82
C ASP A 335 2.40 -7.67 -14.03
N ASP A 336 3.20 -8.45 -14.78
CA ASP A 336 4.59 -8.17 -15.13
C ASP A 336 4.73 -7.31 -16.42
N GLY A 337 3.66 -6.68 -16.85
CA GLY A 337 3.69 -5.68 -17.92
C GLY A 337 4.60 -4.49 -17.62
N LYS A 338 4.57 -3.46 -18.47
CA LYS A 338 5.42 -2.26 -18.32
C LYS A 338 5.29 -1.52 -16.98
N GLN A 339 4.24 -1.80 -16.21
CA GLN A 339 4.06 -1.33 -14.84
C GLN A 339 3.70 -2.54 -13.98
N LEU A 340 4.57 -2.89 -13.04
CA LEU A 340 4.30 -3.91 -12.04
C LEU A 340 3.01 -3.55 -11.30
N LYS A 341 1.94 -4.26 -11.59
CA LYS A 341 0.64 -4.05 -10.97
C LYS A 341 0.28 -5.27 -10.14
N ARG A 342 0.09 -5.06 -8.86
CA ARG A 342 -0.45 -6.07 -7.94
C ARG A 342 -1.96 -5.91 -7.85
N THR A 343 -2.67 -7.03 -7.82
CA THR A 343 -4.07 -7.10 -7.42
C THR A 343 -4.17 -8.10 -6.27
N ALA A 344 -4.90 -7.77 -5.23
CA ALA A 344 -5.11 -8.64 -4.08
C ALA A 344 -6.56 -8.58 -3.61
N ILE A 345 -7.23 -9.71 -3.68
CA ILE A 345 -8.63 -9.88 -3.27
C ILE A 345 -8.67 -10.89 -2.12
N ALA A 346 -9.18 -10.48 -0.98
CA ALA A 346 -9.50 -11.40 0.11
C ALA A 346 -10.89 -12.00 -0.14
N LYS A 347 -10.98 -13.32 -0.26
CA LYS A 347 -12.23 -14.08 -0.38
C LYS A 347 -12.62 -14.56 1.00
N VAL A 348 -13.69 -13.98 1.55
CA VAL A 348 -14.13 -14.21 2.91
C VAL A 348 -15.50 -14.91 2.89
N PRO A 349 -15.58 -16.21 3.14
CA PRO A 349 -16.84 -16.92 3.27
C PRO A 349 -17.57 -16.48 4.53
N VAL A 350 -18.85 -16.15 4.36
CA VAL A 350 -19.74 -15.70 5.41
C VAL A 350 -21.02 -16.50 5.35
N LYS A 351 -21.45 -17.03 6.48
CA LYS A 351 -22.75 -17.62 6.66
C LYS A 351 -23.69 -16.59 7.29
N ILE A 352 -24.80 -16.31 6.63
CA ILE A 352 -25.88 -15.46 7.14
C ILE A 352 -26.96 -16.36 7.68
N GLN A 353 -27.44 -16.07 8.89
CA GLN A 353 -28.42 -16.84 9.62
C GLN A 353 -29.45 -15.91 10.27
N ASN A 354 -30.61 -16.49 10.63
CA ASN A 354 -31.68 -15.78 11.35
C ASN A 354 -32.11 -14.47 10.62
N MET A 355 -32.32 -14.59 9.32
CA MET A 355 -32.86 -13.49 8.53
C MET A 355 -34.39 -13.52 8.63
N TYR A 356 -34.96 -12.61 9.39
CA TYR A 356 -36.39 -12.60 9.75
C TYR A 356 -37.26 -11.84 8.78
N ASP A 357 -36.68 -10.94 8.01
CA ASP A 357 -37.37 -10.11 7.02
C ASP A 357 -37.01 -10.55 5.59
N GLU A 358 -37.82 -10.15 4.62
CA GLU A 358 -37.56 -10.40 3.20
C GLU A 358 -36.26 -9.76 2.71
N SER A 359 -35.73 -8.80 3.47
CA SER A 359 -34.45 -8.17 3.19
C SER A 359 -33.78 -7.65 4.45
N ASP A 360 -32.44 -7.61 4.45
CA ASP A 360 -31.66 -7.00 5.51
C ASP A 360 -30.46 -6.24 4.93
N VAL A 361 -30.05 -5.21 5.65
CA VAL A 361 -28.89 -4.39 5.30
C VAL A 361 -27.72 -4.74 6.22
N PHE A 362 -26.60 -5.08 5.62
CA PHE A 362 -25.38 -5.43 6.33
C PHE A 362 -24.36 -4.28 6.19
N GLU A 363 -23.98 -3.70 7.33
CA GLU A 363 -22.84 -2.79 7.43
C GLU A 363 -21.54 -3.60 7.52
N ILE A 364 -20.68 -3.49 6.54
CA ILE A 364 -19.38 -4.15 6.48
C ILE A 364 -18.29 -3.11 6.68
N THR A 365 -17.44 -3.29 7.68
CA THR A 365 -16.31 -2.44 7.97
C THR A 365 -15.04 -3.26 8.06
N LEU A 366 -14.01 -2.85 7.29
CA LEU A 366 -12.66 -3.35 7.44
C LEU A 366 -11.82 -2.26 8.12
N LYS A 367 -11.45 -2.50 9.38
CA LYS A 367 -10.68 -1.54 10.18
C LYS A 367 -9.21 -1.65 9.87
N CYS A 368 -8.57 -0.52 9.56
CA CYS A 368 -7.13 -0.43 9.67
C CYS A 368 -6.73 -0.17 11.14
N PRO A 369 -5.68 -0.79 11.65
CA PRO A 369 -5.23 -0.56 13.01
C PRO A 369 -4.74 0.89 13.15
N GLU A 370 -4.95 1.48 14.32
CA GLU A 370 -4.40 2.81 14.62
C GLU A 370 -2.88 2.85 14.57
N VAL A 371 -2.25 1.70 14.84
CA VAL A 371 -0.80 1.49 14.76
C VAL A 371 -0.57 0.20 13.99
N GLN A 372 0.13 0.30 12.88
CA GLN A 372 0.65 -0.87 12.19
C GLN A 372 1.92 -1.31 12.91
N GLU A 373 1.84 -2.44 13.62
CA GLU A 373 3.02 -3.03 14.25
C GLU A 373 3.85 -3.78 13.20
N PRO A 374 5.19 -3.69 13.26
CA PRO A 374 6.06 -4.51 12.44
C PRO A 374 5.78 -5.98 12.65
N ASN A 375 5.86 -6.77 11.58
CA ASN A 375 5.74 -8.21 11.72
C ASN A 375 6.96 -8.83 12.45
N MET A 376 6.84 -10.08 12.90
CA MET A 376 7.92 -10.75 13.63
C MET A 376 9.21 -10.90 12.82
N ARG A 377 9.14 -10.93 11.48
CA ARG A 377 10.32 -11.01 10.62
C ARG A 377 11.07 -9.69 10.63
N PHE A 378 10.35 -8.57 10.55
CA PHE A 378 10.92 -7.24 10.63
C PHE A 378 11.51 -6.96 12.02
N MET A 379 10.83 -7.38 13.10
CA MET A 379 11.30 -7.20 14.48
C MET A 379 12.70 -7.74 14.73
N ARG A 380 13.12 -8.76 14.01
CA ARG A 380 14.49 -9.32 14.12
C ARG A 380 15.58 -8.32 13.71
N TYR A 381 15.25 -7.38 12.85
CA TYR A 381 16.19 -6.38 12.34
C TYR A 381 16.23 -5.09 13.18
N LEU A 382 15.25 -4.91 14.10
CA LEU A 382 15.16 -3.71 14.94
C LEU A 382 16.09 -3.74 16.16
N ASN A 383 16.41 -4.90 16.65
CA ASN A 383 17.07 -5.06 17.94
C ASN A 383 18.58 -5.15 17.78
N SER A 384 19.25 -4.00 17.69
CA SER A 384 20.71 -3.91 17.75
C SER A 384 21.15 -2.97 18.85
N GLN A 385 22.12 -3.42 19.63
CA GLN A 385 22.85 -2.58 20.59
C GLN A 385 24.25 -2.22 20.08
N ASP A 386 24.63 -2.76 18.93
CA ASP A 386 25.92 -2.55 18.27
C ASP A 386 25.71 -1.92 16.89
N VAL A 387 26.23 -0.74 16.70
CA VAL A 387 26.19 -0.01 15.41
C VAL A 387 26.91 -0.76 14.29
N ASN A 388 27.90 -1.60 14.65
CA ASN A 388 28.69 -2.38 13.70
C ASN A 388 28.01 -3.71 13.31
N ASP A 389 26.93 -4.08 13.96
CA ASP A 389 26.17 -5.28 13.60
C ASP A 389 25.49 -5.06 12.25
N VAL A 390 25.98 -5.75 11.21
CA VAL A 390 25.44 -5.65 9.85
C VAL A 390 24.19 -6.52 9.62
N THR A 391 23.78 -7.27 10.61
CA THR A 391 22.56 -8.11 10.55
C THR A 391 21.32 -7.40 11.07
N THR A 392 21.48 -6.22 11.68
CA THR A 392 20.41 -5.44 12.29
C THR A 392 20.57 -3.94 12.00
N THR A 393 19.54 -3.17 12.24
CA THR A 393 19.54 -1.70 12.11
C THR A 393 19.58 -1.05 13.48
N PHE A 394 20.71 -0.38 13.76
CA PHE A 394 20.91 0.33 15.00
C PHE A 394 19.95 1.51 15.15
N SER A 395 19.25 1.62 16.28
CA SER A 395 18.34 2.73 16.64
C SER A 395 17.10 2.90 15.77
N MET A 396 16.69 1.90 15.00
CA MET A 396 15.46 1.95 14.20
C MET A 396 14.20 2.29 15.04
N GLU A 397 14.15 1.88 16.30
CA GLU A 397 13.05 2.19 17.22
C GLU A 397 12.86 3.71 17.40
N GLY A 398 13.94 4.49 17.36
CA GLY A 398 13.88 5.95 17.42
C GLY A 398 13.19 6.54 16.18
N LEU A 399 13.51 6.02 14.99
CA LEU A 399 12.87 6.40 13.72
C LEU A 399 11.37 6.10 13.77
N LEU A 400 11.01 4.86 14.07
CA LEU A 400 9.60 4.43 14.16
C LEU A 400 8.83 5.24 15.21
N GLY A 401 9.42 5.44 16.39
CA GLY A 401 8.81 6.24 17.47
C GLY A 401 8.54 7.68 17.06
N GLY A 402 9.43 8.27 16.25
CA GLY A 402 9.24 9.61 15.69
C GLY A 402 8.04 9.69 14.75
N PHE A 403 7.89 8.75 13.83
CA PHE A 403 6.73 8.68 12.95
C PHE A 403 5.44 8.42 13.73
N TYR A 404 5.41 7.44 14.64
CA TYR A 404 4.23 7.14 15.47
C TYR A 404 3.75 8.34 16.30
N SER A 405 4.68 9.18 16.76
CA SER A 405 4.34 10.34 17.60
C SER A 405 3.91 11.59 16.84
N SER A 406 4.17 11.64 15.53
CA SER A 406 3.97 12.83 14.70
C SER A 406 2.81 12.74 13.73
N MET A 407 2.47 11.54 13.28
CA MET A 407 1.51 11.36 12.21
C MET A 407 0.14 10.97 12.75
N GLU A 408 -0.91 11.55 12.16
CA GLU A 408 -2.26 11.17 12.50
C GLU A 408 -2.50 9.72 12.11
N ARG A 409 -3.20 9.03 13.01
CA ARG A 409 -3.53 7.62 12.85
C ARG A 409 -4.87 7.50 12.15
N PHE A 410 -5.11 6.33 11.55
CA PHE A 410 -6.37 6.00 10.90
C PHE A 410 -7.53 6.08 11.88
N LYS A 411 -8.28 7.16 11.86
CA LYS A 411 -9.44 7.35 12.75
C LYS A 411 -10.75 7.02 12.05
N ASN A 412 -10.74 6.96 10.73
CA ASN A 412 -11.96 6.86 9.95
C ASN A 412 -12.22 5.42 9.57
N VAL A 413 -13.36 4.92 10.00
CA VAL A 413 -13.93 3.67 9.53
C VAL A 413 -14.96 4.03 8.46
N HIS A 414 -14.75 3.54 7.26
CA HIS A 414 -15.64 3.77 6.13
C HIS A 414 -16.43 2.49 5.86
N PRO A 415 -17.67 2.36 6.34
CA PRO A 415 -18.47 1.18 6.12
C PRO A 415 -18.93 1.08 4.66
N VAL A 416 -19.12 -0.16 4.22
CA VAL A 416 -19.82 -0.50 2.99
C VAL A 416 -21.13 -1.16 3.38
N HIS A 417 -22.23 -0.78 2.75
CA HIS A 417 -23.54 -1.37 3.02
C HIS A 417 -23.91 -2.32 1.89
N LEU A 418 -24.32 -3.52 2.26
CA LEU A 418 -24.88 -4.54 1.37
C LEU A 418 -26.34 -4.77 1.72
N LEU A 419 -27.18 -4.76 0.70
CA LEU A 419 -28.56 -5.23 0.81
C LEU A 419 -28.62 -6.68 0.36
N ILE A 420 -29.08 -7.55 1.22
CA ILE A 420 -29.38 -8.95 0.91
C ILE A 420 -30.87 -9.15 1.06
N SER A 421 -31.51 -9.71 0.06
CA SER A 421 -32.95 -9.96 0.08
C SER A 421 -33.27 -11.35 -0.42
N THR A 422 -34.30 -11.94 0.17
CA THR A 422 -34.99 -13.11 -0.34
C THR A 422 -35.84 -12.73 -1.55
N LYS A 423 -36.13 -13.68 -2.41
CA LYS A 423 -37.08 -13.52 -3.50
C LYS A 423 -38.49 -13.64 -3.05
#